data_9ea9a868b552dcaf3978f36bd65e2a25
#
_entry.id   9ea9a868b552dcaf3978f36bd65e2a25
#
_cell.length_a   1.000
_cell.length_b   1.000
_cell.length_c   1.000
_cell.angle_alpha   90.00
_cell.angle_beta   90.00
_cell.angle_gamma   90.00
#
_symmetry.space_group_name_H-M   'P 1'
#
loop_
_entity.id
_entity.type
_entity.pdbx_description
1 polymer ?
#
loop_
_entity_poly.entity_id
_entity_poly.type
_entity_poly.pdbx_seq_one_letter_code
_entity_poly.pdbx_strand_id
1 'polypeptide(L)'
;MRADTAVVFNTRAGLRAFVDASYGFSIRVLREQPAAERQGLIWYFGQKMPRWMVWDELNQHTIWTAGQIVANFRAAGMAPPSFLYF
;
A
#
# COMPACT_ATOMS: atom_id res chain seq x y z
N MET A 1 -1.34 -12.59 -6.95
CA MET A 1 -0.32 -11.91 -7.78
C MET A 1 1.05 -12.47 -7.47
N ARG A 2 1.77 -12.91 -8.49
CA ARG A 2 3.15 -13.38 -8.33
C ARG A 2 4.09 -12.37 -8.97
N ALA A 3 5.27 -12.21 -8.39
CA ALA A 3 6.33 -11.37 -8.92
C ALA A 3 7.66 -12.15 -8.95
N ASP A 4 8.46 -11.89 -9.95
CA ASP A 4 9.83 -12.36 -9.97
C ASP A 4 10.64 -11.47 -9.03
N THR A 5 11.02 -12.01 -7.87
CA THR A 5 11.73 -11.27 -6.84
C THR A 5 13.09 -10.76 -7.31
N ALA A 6 13.75 -11.49 -8.19
CA ALA A 6 15.03 -11.05 -8.74
C ALA A 6 14.85 -9.77 -9.59
N VAL A 7 13.82 -9.71 -10.42
CA VAL A 7 13.51 -8.53 -11.23
C VAL A 7 13.07 -7.36 -10.35
N VAL A 8 12.16 -7.63 -9.39
CA VAL A 8 11.62 -6.60 -8.49
C VAL A 8 12.72 -5.92 -7.69
N PHE A 9 13.63 -6.72 -7.09
CA PHE A 9 14.62 -6.17 -6.18
C PHE A 9 15.90 -5.68 -6.86
N ASN A 10 16.15 -6.08 -8.12
CA ASN A 10 17.40 -5.73 -8.79
C ASN A 10 17.27 -4.58 -9.80
N THR A 11 16.04 -4.17 -10.15
CA THR A 11 15.85 -3.08 -11.11
C THR A 11 14.82 -2.08 -10.63
N ARG A 12 15.05 -0.79 -10.93
CA ARG A 12 14.06 0.26 -10.66
C ARG A 12 12.77 0.03 -11.46
N ALA A 13 12.90 -0.36 -12.73
CA ALA A 13 11.75 -0.63 -13.58
C ALA A 13 10.90 -1.79 -13.06
N GLY A 14 11.54 -2.86 -12.58
CA GLY A 14 10.85 -4.02 -11.99
C GLY A 14 10.13 -3.64 -10.71
N LEU A 15 10.75 -2.87 -9.83
CA LEU A 15 10.12 -2.38 -8.62
C LEU A 15 8.90 -1.50 -8.92
N ARG A 16 9.05 -0.57 -9.86
CA ARG A 16 7.96 0.30 -10.27
C ARG A 16 6.78 -0.48 -10.84
N ALA A 17 7.05 -1.43 -11.74
CA ALA A 17 6.02 -2.28 -12.31
C ALA A 17 5.28 -3.10 -11.24
N PHE A 18 6.01 -3.62 -10.25
CA PHE A 18 5.42 -4.35 -9.13
C PHE A 18 4.51 -3.46 -8.29
N VAL A 19 4.96 -2.26 -7.95
CA VAL A 19 4.17 -1.29 -7.17
C VAL A 19 2.90 -0.91 -7.92
N ASP A 20 3.02 -0.56 -9.21
CA ASP A 20 1.86 -0.19 -10.04
C ASP A 20 0.85 -1.34 -10.13
N ALA A 21 1.33 -2.57 -10.34
CA ALA A 21 0.47 -3.76 -10.39
C ALA A 21 -0.21 -4.03 -9.05
N SER A 22 0.48 -3.85 -7.94
CA SER A 22 -0.06 -4.05 -6.59
C SER A 22 -1.16 -3.03 -6.28
N TYR A 23 -0.95 -1.77 -6.57
CA TYR A 23 -1.97 -0.73 -6.38
C TYR A 23 -3.16 -0.94 -7.31
N GLY A 24 -2.93 -1.27 -8.58
CA GLY A 24 -3.99 -1.57 -9.53
C GLY A 24 -4.86 -2.74 -9.09
N PHE A 25 -4.24 -3.80 -8.57
CA PHE A 25 -4.94 -4.96 -8.01
C PHE A 25 -5.81 -4.55 -6.81
N SER A 26 -5.24 -3.80 -5.87
CA SER A 26 -5.95 -3.37 -4.67
C SER A 26 -7.15 -2.47 -5.00
N ILE A 27 -6.97 -1.53 -5.92
CA ILE A 27 -8.05 -0.64 -6.36
C ILE A 27 -9.16 -1.44 -7.02
N ARG A 28 -8.82 -2.42 -7.87
CA ARG A 28 -9.80 -3.27 -8.52
C ARG A 28 -10.60 -4.07 -7.50
N VAL A 29 -9.93 -4.72 -6.54
CA VAL A 29 -10.59 -5.48 -5.48
C VAL A 29 -11.57 -4.59 -4.71
N LEU A 30 -11.14 -3.38 -4.34
CA LEU A 30 -11.98 -2.45 -3.60
C LEU A 30 -13.21 -2.01 -4.40
N ARG A 31 -13.04 -1.74 -5.70
CA ARG A 31 -14.15 -1.35 -6.58
C ARG A 31 -15.15 -2.47 -6.82
N GLU A 32 -14.66 -3.69 -6.97
CA GLU A 32 -15.48 -4.87 -7.26
C GLU A 32 -16.12 -5.46 -6.01
N GLN A 33 -15.67 -5.07 -4.83
CA GLN A 33 -16.22 -5.58 -3.57
C GLN A 33 -17.64 -5.08 -3.37
N PRO A 34 -18.64 -5.97 -3.22
CA PRO A 34 -20.00 -5.54 -2.91
C PRO A 34 -20.07 -4.74 -1.62
N ALA A 35 -20.90 -3.69 -1.60
CA ALA A 35 -21.02 -2.82 -0.42
C ALA A 35 -21.40 -3.59 0.84
N ALA A 36 -22.26 -4.60 0.71
CA ALA A 36 -22.66 -5.44 1.85
C ALA A 36 -21.50 -6.21 2.48
N GLU A 37 -20.48 -6.56 1.70
CA GLU A 37 -19.31 -7.30 2.22
C GLU A 37 -18.36 -6.43 3.05
N ARG A 38 -18.47 -5.13 2.97
CA ARG A 38 -17.64 -4.20 3.75
C ARG A 38 -17.83 -4.36 5.24
N GLN A 39 -19.02 -4.78 5.67
CA GLN A 39 -19.32 -5.05 7.08
C GLN A 39 -18.95 -6.48 7.49
N GLY A 40 -18.65 -7.36 6.53
CA GLY A 40 -18.28 -8.74 6.81
C GLY A 40 -16.99 -8.81 7.61
N LEU A 41 -16.97 -9.72 8.59
CA LEU A 41 -15.79 -9.93 9.43
C LEU A 41 -14.77 -10.80 8.69
N ILE A 42 -13.51 -10.43 8.82
CA ILE A 42 -12.38 -11.22 8.35
C ILE A 42 -11.32 -11.31 9.45
N TRP A 43 -10.47 -12.32 9.35
CA TRP A 43 -9.29 -12.40 10.19
C TRP A 43 -8.20 -11.49 9.64
N TYR A 44 -7.66 -10.65 10.53
CA TYR A 44 -6.56 -9.76 10.19
C TYR A 44 -5.61 -9.68 11.39
N PHE A 45 -4.42 -10.22 11.23
CA PHE A 45 -3.41 -10.30 12.30
C PHE A 45 -3.95 -10.86 13.61
N GLY A 46 -4.67 -11.99 13.55
CA GLY A 46 -5.18 -12.68 14.73
C GLY A 46 -6.44 -12.09 15.32
N GLN A 47 -7.04 -11.10 14.70
CA GLN A 47 -8.29 -10.48 15.14
C GLN A 47 -9.34 -10.54 14.04
N LYS A 48 -10.61 -10.70 14.45
CA LYS A 48 -11.73 -10.51 13.54
C LYS A 48 -12.09 -9.03 13.50
N MET A 49 -12.16 -8.48 12.28
CA MET A 49 -12.58 -7.10 12.09
C MET A 49 -13.37 -6.94 10.80
N PRO A 50 -14.22 -5.92 10.70
CA PRO A 50 -14.92 -5.62 9.45
C PRO A 50 -13.93 -5.30 8.34
N ARG A 51 -14.24 -5.70 7.12
CA ARG A 51 -13.36 -5.44 5.97
C ARG A 51 -13.06 -3.96 5.77
N TRP A 52 -14.00 -3.08 6.05
CA TRP A 52 -13.75 -1.64 5.91
C TRP A 52 -12.62 -1.15 6.82
N MET A 53 -12.48 -1.74 8.01
CA MET A 53 -11.39 -1.40 8.93
C MET A 53 -10.03 -1.83 8.39
N VAL A 54 -9.97 -2.96 7.70
CA VAL A 54 -8.72 -3.40 7.05
C VAL A 54 -8.28 -2.40 5.99
N TRP A 55 -9.20 -1.91 5.16
CA TRP A 55 -8.88 -0.87 4.19
C TRP A 55 -8.40 0.42 4.84
N ASP A 56 -9.03 0.83 5.94
CA ASP A 56 -8.63 1.99 6.71
C ASP A 56 -7.22 1.82 7.29
N GLU A 57 -6.93 0.67 7.87
CA GLU A 57 -5.60 0.35 8.40
C GLU A 57 -4.52 0.35 7.31
N LEU A 58 -4.82 -0.20 6.15
CA LEU A 58 -3.89 -0.18 5.01
C LEU A 58 -3.61 1.25 4.55
N ASN A 59 -4.63 2.10 4.53
CA ASN A 59 -4.46 3.51 4.19
C ASN A 59 -3.58 4.24 5.21
N GLN A 60 -3.84 4.04 6.50
CA GLN A 60 -3.03 4.62 7.57
C GLN A 60 -1.58 4.17 7.50
N HIS A 61 -1.36 2.89 7.23
CA HIS A 61 -0.02 2.34 7.05
C HIS A 61 0.72 3.00 5.88
N THR A 62 0.02 3.23 4.78
CA THR A 62 0.58 3.92 3.61
C THR A 62 1.02 5.34 3.96
N ILE A 63 0.20 6.09 4.69
CA ILE A 63 0.51 7.46 5.12
C ILE A 63 1.73 7.45 6.05
N TRP A 64 1.79 6.54 6.99
CA TRP A 64 2.92 6.41 7.90
C TRP A 64 4.21 6.09 7.17
N THR A 65 4.17 5.16 6.22
CA THR A 65 5.33 4.81 5.39
C THR A 65 5.80 6.00 4.56
N ALA A 66 4.87 6.78 4.00
CA ALA A 66 5.22 8.00 3.27
C ALA A 66 5.97 8.99 4.17
N GLY A 67 5.55 9.16 5.42
CA GLY A 67 6.25 10.00 6.39
C GLY A 67 7.66 9.52 6.67
N GLN A 68 7.89 8.22 6.77
CA GLN A 68 9.23 7.65 6.95
C GLN A 68 10.12 7.92 5.72
N ILE A 69 9.58 7.82 4.53
CA ILE A 69 10.31 8.15 3.29
C ILE A 69 10.75 9.60 3.31
N VAL A 70 9.85 10.52 3.64
CA VAL A 70 10.17 11.94 3.76
C VAL A 70 11.30 12.18 4.77
N ALA A 71 11.22 11.55 5.94
CA ALA A 71 12.23 11.69 6.98
C ALA A 71 13.60 11.18 6.51
N ASN A 72 13.64 10.05 5.81
CA ASN A 72 14.87 9.48 5.28
C ASN A 72 15.52 10.38 4.21
N PHE A 73 14.74 10.98 3.32
CA PHE A 73 15.25 11.93 2.34
C PHE A 73 15.87 13.16 3.04
N ARG A 74 15.19 13.71 4.04
CA ARG A 74 15.69 14.86 4.79
C ARG A 74 16.97 14.52 5.56
N ALA A 75 17.04 13.36 6.17
CA ALA A 75 18.25 12.89 6.86
C ALA A 75 19.43 12.74 5.91
N ALA A 76 19.19 12.39 4.66
CA ALA A 76 20.21 12.30 3.62
C ALA A 76 20.57 13.66 2.98
N GLY A 77 19.95 14.76 3.42
CA GLY A 77 20.17 16.08 2.84
C GLY A 77 19.51 16.27 1.48
N MET A 78 18.53 15.45 1.14
CA MET A 78 17.84 15.47 -0.15
C MET A 78 16.44 16.03 0.01
N ALA A 79 15.95 16.72 -1.03
CA ALA A 79 14.55 17.14 -1.07
C ALA A 79 13.65 15.90 -1.20
N PRO A 80 12.64 15.72 -0.33
CA PRO A 80 11.73 14.60 -0.43
C PRO A 80 10.81 14.73 -1.65
N PRO A 81 10.25 13.59 -2.12
CA PRO A 81 9.20 13.64 -3.12
C PRO A 81 8.01 14.48 -2.64
N SER A 82 7.31 15.10 -3.59
CA SER A 82 6.11 15.86 -3.27
C SER A 82 4.95 14.88 -3.02
N PHE A 83 4.34 14.97 -1.85
CA PHE A 83 3.13 14.23 -1.50
C PHE A 83 1.96 15.20 -1.36
N LEU A 84 0.76 14.73 -1.63
CA LEU A 84 -0.44 15.56 -1.61
C LEU A 84 -0.69 16.23 -0.25
N TYR A 85 -0.26 15.59 0.83
CA TYR A 85 -0.52 16.03 2.21
C TYR A 85 0.72 16.51 2.96
N PHE A 86 1.80 16.73 2.27
CA PHE A 86 3.05 17.17 2.89
C PHE A 86 3.66 18.37 2.17
#